data_90d7b9bf1b332e1afaeb6d7b92f61251
#
_entry.id   90d7b9bf1b332e1afaeb6d7b92f61251
#
_cell.length_a   1.000
_cell.length_b   1.000
_cell.length_c   1.000
_cell.angle_alpha   90.00
_cell.angle_beta   90.00
_cell.angle_gamma   90.00
#
_symmetry.space_group_name_H-M   'P 1'
#
loop_
_entity.id
_entity.type
_entity.pdbx_description
1 polymer ?
#
loop_
_entity_poly.entity_id
_entity_poly.type
_entity_poly.pdbx_seq_one_letter_code
_entity_poly.pdbx_strand_id
1 'polypeptide(L)'
;DKKLETISNLDDLITADVETVITMLPEGKHSKEVYLGENGIINKVSKDCLLIDCSTIDIQTSIEIGQKASELAIKMIDAPVSGGVMGAQKATLNIMVGGSKEAFEKALPLLKIMGKNIFHAGDSGSGNGAKICNNMALGIAMIAASESLMLAKRLNIDIKKVHEIMKNASGNSWPI
;
A
#
# COMPACT_ATOMS: atom_id res chain seq x y z
N ASP A 1 10.44 -20.63 12.83
CA ASP A 1 10.95 -19.25 12.85
C ASP A 1 12.23 -19.18 12.03
N LYS A 2 12.12 -18.78 10.74
CA LYS A 2 13.31 -18.38 9.99
C LYS A 2 13.75 -17.04 10.60
N LYS A 3 14.95 -17.00 11.19
CA LYS A 3 15.57 -15.74 11.59
C LYS A 3 15.72 -14.88 10.34
N LEU A 4 15.06 -13.73 10.32
CA LEU A 4 15.31 -12.71 9.32
C LEU A 4 16.67 -12.10 9.62
N GLU A 5 17.50 -11.98 8.60
CA GLU A 5 18.75 -11.27 8.69
C GLU A 5 18.46 -9.77 8.64
N THR A 6 19.04 -9.01 9.56
CA THR A 6 18.88 -7.56 9.60
C THR A 6 20.14 -6.91 9.06
N ILE A 7 19.99 -6.09 8.04
CA ILE A 7 21.07 -5.38 7.37
C ILE A 7 20.83 -3.88 7.53
N SER A 8 21.88 -3.14 7.85
CA SER A 8 21.80 -1.69 8.13
C SER A 8 22.10 -0.81 6.93
N ASN A 9 22.70 -1.38 5.89
CA ASN A 9 23.11 -0.65 4.69
C ASN A 9 22.40 -1.21 3.46
N LEU A 10 21.89 -0.32 2.63
CA LEU A 10 21.22 -0.69 1.38
C LEU A 10 22.16 -1.42 0.41
N ASP A 11 23.45 -1.06 0.39
CA ASP A 11 24.44 -1.70 -0.46
C ASP A 11 24.68 -3.17 -0.12
N ASP A 12 24.60 -3.49 1.17
CA ASP A 12 24.72 -4.87 1.65
C ASP A 12 23.45 -5.69 1.39
N LEU A 13 22.30 -5.00 1.25
CA LEU A 13 21.01 -5.63 0.96
C LEU A 13 20.88 -6.01 -0.52
N ILE A 14 21.39 -5.16 -1.44
CA ILE A 14 21.25 -5.34 -2.89
C ILE A 14 22.45 -6.09 -3.41
N THR A 15 22.39 -7.41 -3.38
CA THR A 15 23.36 -8.30 -4.01
C THR A 15 22.91 -8.71 -5.41
N ALA A 16 23.83 -9.26 -6.22
CA ALA A 16 23.53 -9.70 -7.58
C ALA A 16 22.41 -10.76 -7.68
N ASP A 17 22.17 -11.51 -6.60
CA ASP A 17 21.23 -12.61 -6.55
C ASP A 17 19.85 -12.23 -6.00
N VAL A 18 19.59 -10.93 -5.75
CA VAL A 18 18.27 -10.47 -5.26
C VAL A 18 17.24 -10.54 -6.37
N GLU A 19 16.26 -11.42 -6.22
CA GLU A 19 15.18 -11.61 -7.19
C GLU A 19 14.02 -10.63 -6.98
N THR A 20 13.81 -10.16 -5.74
CA THR A 20 12.70 -9.24 -5.41
C THR A 20 13.10 -8.31 -4.29
N VAL A 21 12.78 -7.03 -4.44
CA VAL A 21 12.86 -6.02 -3.39
C VAL A 21 11.46 -5.52 -3.06
N ILE A 22 11.10 -5.56 -1.79
CA ILE A 22 9.83 -5.02 -1.28
C ILE A 22 10.15 -3.85 -0.36
N THR A 23 9.56 -2.69 -0.60
CA THR A 23 9.70 -1.50 0.25
C THR A 23 8.39 -1.13 0.92
N MET A 24 8.50 -0.53 2.10
CA MET A 24 7.39 0.06 2.86
C MET A 24 7.93 1.30 3.56
N LEU A 25 7.79 2.45 2.94
CA LEU A 25 8.42 3.71 3.32
C LEU A 25 7.39 4.76 3.74
N PRO A 26 7.75 5.73 4.59
CA PRO A 26 6.78 6.67 5.19
C PRO A 26 6.19 7.68 4.19
N GLU A 27 6.99 8.16 3.23
CA GLU A 27 6.61 9.28 2.33
C GLU A 27 7.26 9.15 0.95
N GLY A 28 6.70 9.83 -0.06
CA GLY A 28 7.23 9.83 -1.43
C GLY A 28 8.69 10.24 -1.54
N LYS A 29 9.14 11.24 -0.75
CA LYS A 29 10.56 11.65 -0.74
C LYS A 29 11.51 10.51 -0.36
N HIS A 30 11.09 9.62 0.55
CA HIS A 30 11.89 8.47 0.95
C HIS A 30 11.89 7.40 -0.15
N SER A 31 10.73 7.13 -0.78
CA SER A 31 10.68 6.23 -1.94
C SER A 31 11.56 6.78 -3.08
N LYS A 32 11.46 8.08 -3.36
CA LYS A 32 12.29 8.71 -4.39
C LYS A 32 13.79 8.57 -4.10
N GLU A 33 14.22 8.82 -2.88
CA GLU A 33 15.62 8.67 -2.46
C GLU A 33 16.10 7.22 -2.57
N VAL A 34 15.31 6.27 -2.04
CA VAL A 34 15.65 4.85 -2.03
C VAL A 34 15.70 4.26 -3.44
N TYR A 35 14.79 4.67 -4.32
CA TYR A 35 14.74 4.14 -5.69
C TYR A 35 15.62 4.90 -6.68
N LEU A 36 15.59 6.25 -6.64
CA LEU A 36 16.16 7.13 -7.66
C LEU A 36 17.36 7.96 -7.19
N GLY A 37 17.70 7.92 -5.89
CA GLY A 37 18.86 8.60 -5.34
C GLY A 37 20.17 8.17 -6.03
N GLU A 38 21.26 8.84 -5.77
CA GLU A 38 22.59 8.53 -6.35
C GLU A 38 22.97 7.06 -6.16
N ASN A 39 22.66 6.51 -4.98
CA ASN A 39 22.85 5.09 -4.64
C ASN A 39 21.54 4.29 -4.69
N GLY A 40 20.57 4.72 -5.50
CA GLY A 40 19.23 4.14 -5.55
C GLY A 40 19.20 2.69 -6.04
N ILE A 41 18.21 1.95 -5.56
CA ILE A 41 17.99 0.52 -5.85
C ILE A 41 17.97 0.26 -7.35
N ILE A 42 17.34 1.14 -8.12
CA ILE A 42 17.13 0.98 -9.56
C ILE A 42 18.43 0.87 -10.36
N ASN A 43 19.53 1.44 -9.84
CA ASN A 43 20.85 1.41 -10.47
C ASN A 43 21.69 0.16 -10.08
N LYS A 44 21.20 -0.63 -9.11
CA LYS A 44 21.97 -1.72 -8.50
C LYS A 44 21.37 -3.10 -8.74
N VAL A 45 20.05 -3.18 -8.92
CA VAL A 45 19.38 -4.47 -9.14
C VAL A 45 19.57 -4.97 -10.57
N SER A 46 19.50 -6.29 -10.74
CA SER A 46 19.44 -6.89 -12.06
C SER A 46 18.13 -6.56 -12.77
N LYS A 47 18.10 -6.66 -14.11
CA LYS A 47 16.87 -6.47 -14.89
C LYS A 47 15.79 -7.53 -14.61
N ASP A 48 16.21 -8.68 -14.09
CA ASP A 48 15.30 -9.74 -13.70
C ASP A 48 14.69 -9.54 -12.31
N CYS A 49 15.20 -8.58 -11.52
CA CYS A 49 14.66 -8.24 -10.22
C CYS A 49 13.25 -7.65 -10.35
N LEU A 50 12.37 -8.00 -9.42
CA LEU A 50 11.04 -7.42 -9.29
C LEU A 50 11.05 -6.40 -8.15
N LEU A 51 10.64 -5.17 -8.43
CA LEU A 51 10.48 -4.12 -7.43
C LEU A 51 9.00 -3.98 -7.04
N ILE A 52 8.72 -4.02 -5.75
CA ILE A 52 7.37 -3.88 -5.18
C ILE A 52 7.40 -2.78 -4.11
N ASP A 53 6.83 -1.62 -4.41
CA ASP A 53 6.68 -0.55 -3.42
C ASP A 53 5.30 -0.60 -2.76
N CYS A 54 5.25 -1.06 -1.51
CA CYS A 54 4.02 -1.12 -0.70
C CYS A 54 3.72 0.20 0.02
N SER A 55 4.53 1.24 -0.19
CA SER A 55 4.37 2.55 0.41
C SER A 55 3.10 3.23 -0.09
N THR A 56 2.46 4.01 0.77
CA THR A 56 1.38 4.93 0.36
C THR A 56 1.97 6.32 0.15
N ILE A 57 2.20 6.67 -1.11
CA ILE A 57 2.87 7.90 -1.52
C ILE A 57 2.03 8.68 -2.54
N ASP A 58 2.45 9.87 -2.89
CA ASP A 58 1.82 10.65 -3.94
C ASP A 58 1.96 9.96 -5.31
N ILE A 59 0.93 10.14 -6.13
CA ILE A 59 0.81 9.46 -7.44
C ILE A 59 1.95 9.85 -8.37
N GLN A 60 2.35 11.12 -8.35
CA GLN A 60 3.38 11.62 -9.26
C GLN A 60 4.74 10.97 -9.01
N THR A 61 5.13 10.85 -7.74
CA THR A 61 6.35 10.13 -7.34
C THR A 61 6.27 8.64 -7.74
N SER A 62 5.12 8.00 -7.54
CA SER A 62 4.92 6.60 -7.94
C SER A 62 5.08 6.40 -9.44
N ILE A 63 4.50 7.31 -10.26
CA ILE A 63 4.65 7.28 -11.72
C ILE A 63 6.12 7.50 -12.13
N GLU A 64 6.80 8.50 -11.54
CA GLU A 64 8.20 8.82 -11.84
C GLU A 64 9.12 7.61 -11.62
N ILE A 65 8.97 6.94 -10.47
CA ILE A 65 9.76 5.76 -10.14
C ILE A 65 9.45 4.61 -11.12
N GLY A 66 8.16 4.35 -11.40
CA GLY A 66 7.75 3.31 -12.33
C GLY A 66 8.22 3.53 -13.76
N GLN A 67 8.18 4.78 -14.24
CA GLN A 67 8.71 5.16 -15.54
C GLN A 67 10.23 4.90 -15.61
N LYS A 68 10.97 5.31 -14.57
CA LYS A 68 12.42 5.09 -14.53
C LYS A 68 12.78 3.62 -14.49
N ALA A 69 12.04 2.79 -13.76
CA ALA A 69 12.21 1.34 -13.79
C ALA A 69 11.97 0.77 -15.20
N SER A 70 10.91 1.24 -15.87
CA SER A 70 10.59 0.82 -17.24
C SER A 70 11.65 1.18 -18.26
N GLU A 71 12.25 2.39 -18.17
CA GLU A 71 13.36 2.83 -19.03
C GLU A 71 14.58 1.89 -18.92
N LEU A 72 14.79 1.30 -17.75
CA LEU A 72 15.88 0.35 -17.48
C LEU A 72 15.46 -1.12 -17.70
N ALA A 73 14.25 -1.36 -18.20
CA ALA A 73 13.65 -2.69 -18.38
C ALA A 73 13.54 -3.50 -17.07
N ILE A 74 13.37 -2.82 -15.93
CA ILE A 74 13.16 -3.44 -14.61
C ILE A 74 11.64 -3.50 -14.34
N LYS A 75 11.14 -4.67 -13.92
CA LYS A 75 9.74 -4.83 -13.56
C LYS A 75 9.46 -4.22 -12.19
N MET A 76 8.51 -3.30 -12.14
CA MET A 76 8.12 -2.61 -10.92
C MET A 76 6.61 -2.46 -10.82
N ILE A 77 6.11 -2.54 -9.58
CA ILE A 77 4.72 -2.24 -9.22
C ILE A 77 4.69 -1.32 -8.00
N ASP A 78 3.72 -0.43 -7.96
CA ASP A 78 3.25 0.21 -6.74
C ASP A 78 2.10 -0.64 -6.17
N ALA A 79 2.20 -1.01 -4.91
CA ALA A 79 1.32 -1.98 -4.29
C ALA A 79 0.90 -1.58 -2.86
N PRO A 80 0.37 -0.37 -2.66
CA PRO A 80 -0.08 0.07 -1.35
C PRO A 80 -1.14 -0.86 -0.77
N VAL A 81 -1.11 -0.98 0.57
CA VAL A 81 -1.90 -1.97 1.29
C VAL A 81 -2.96 -1.33 2.20
N SER A 82 -3.99 -2.09 2.51
CA SER A 82 -5.01 -1.75 3.50
C SER A 82 -5.31 -2.97 4.39
N GLY A 83 -5.51 -2.75 5.69
CA GLY A 83 -5.74 -3.80 6.68
C GLY A 83 -4.93 -3.60 7.97
N GLY A 84 -4.01 -2.62 7.98
CA GLY A 84 -3.17 -2.29 9.13
C GLY A 84 -2.28 -3.44 9.58
N VAL A 85 -1.73 -3.30 10.79
CA VAL A 85 -0.83 -4.30 11.39
C VAL A 85 -1.50 -5.67 11.51
N MET A 86 -2.79 -5.69 11.89
CA MET A 86 -3.53 -6.95 12.03
C MET A 86 -3.72 -7.67 10.70
N GLY A 87 -3.97 -6.93 9.62
CA GLY A 87 -4.06 -7.49 8.27
C GLY A 87 -2.72 -8.09 7.81
N ALA A 88 -1.62 -7.41 8.12
CA ALA A 88 -0.28 -7.89 7.81
C ALA A 88 0.05 -9.18 8.59
N GLN A 89 -0.19 -9.19 9.91
CA GLN A 89 0.06 -10.37 10.75
C GLN A 89 -0.75 -11.61 10.33
N LYS A 90 -1.97 -11.42 9.84
CA LYS A 90 -2.87 -12.48 9.40
C LYS A 90 -2.76 -12.81 7.90
N ALA A 91 -1.88 -12.11 7.17
CA ALA A 91 -1.78 -12.21 5.71
C ALA A 91 -3.13 -11.97 4.99
N THR A 92 -3.91 -11.02 5.48
CA THR A 92 -5.25 -10.68 4.97
C THR A 92 -5.34 -9.27 4.41
N LEU A 93 -4.20 -8.69 4.01
CA LEU A 93 -4.16 -7.36 3.42
C LEU A 93 -5.01 -7.27 2.14
N ASN A 94 -5.59 -6.10 1.91
CA ASN A 94 -6.08 -5.70 0.60
C ASN A 94 -4.95 -4.93 -0.08
N ILE A 95 -4.54 -5.38 -1.27
CA ILE A 95 -3.40 -4.83 -2.00
C ILE A 95 -3.92 -4.23 -3.31
N MET A 96 -3.63 -2.96 -3.54
CA MET A 96 -4.02 -2.22 -4.74
C MET A 96 -2.78 -2.03 -5.61
N VAL A 97 -2.77 -2.63 -6.79
CA VAL A 97 -1.54 -2.74 -7.60
C VAL A 97 -1.63 -1.86 -8.83
N GLY A 98 -0.63 -1.00 -9.00
CA GLY A 98 -0.35 -0.28 -10.25
C GLY A 98 0.93 -0.80 -10.89
N GLY A 99 0.95 -0.84 -12.23
CA GLY A 99 2.08 -1.31 -13.02
C GLY A 99 1.65 -2.16 -14.21
N SER A 100 2.60 -2.54 -15.06
CA SER A 100 2.30 -3.36 -16.23
C SER A 100 1.68 -4.70 -15.83
N LYS A 101 0.84 -5.26 -16.71
CA LYS A 101 0.23 -6.59 -16.49
C LYS A 101 1.29 -7.66 -16.24
N GLU A 102 2.40 -7.60 -16.95
CA GLU A 102 3.51 -8.55 -16.80
C GLU A 102 4.15 -8.46 -15.41
N ALA A 103 4.43 -7.23 -14.93
CA ALA A 103 4.97 -7.02 -13.58
C ALA A 103 3.98 -7.48 -12.51
N PHE A 104 2.69 -7.20 -12.68
CA PHE A 104 1.63 -7.66 -11.80
C PHE A 104 1.58 -9.19 -11.74
N GLU A 105 1.59 -9.89 -12.87
CA GLU A 105 1.55 -11.36 -12.92
C GLU A 105 2.78 -11.97 -12.24
N LYS A 106 3.96 -11.37 -12.43
CA LYS A 106 5.19 -11.80 -11.75
C LYS A 106 5.12 -11.60 -10.23
N ALA A 107 4.51 -10.51 -9.76
CA ALA A 107 4.34 -10.21 -8.35
C ALA A 107 3.25 -11.05 -7.65
N LEU A 108 2.24 -11.50 -8.40
CA LEU A 108 1.03 -12.10 -7.86
C LEU A 108 1.26 -13.26 -6.88
N PRO A 109 2.21 -14.19 -7.11
CA PRO A 109 2.50 -15.28 -6.14
C PRO A 109 2.94 -14.74 -4.78
N LEU A 110 3.78 -13.70 -4.75
CA LEU A 110 4.26 -13.07 -3.51
C LEU A 110 3.13 -12.28 -2.82
N LEU A 111 2.36 -11.52 -3.60
CA LEU A 111 1.24 -10.74 -3.07
C LEU A 111 0.19 -11.64 -2.41
N LYS A 112 -0.06 -12.84 -2.95
CA LYS A 112 -0.98 -13.83 -2.36
C LYS A 112 -0.53 -14.38 -1.01
N ILE A 113 0.76 -14.31 -0.70
CA ILE A 113 1.30 -14.70 0.62
C ILE A 113 1.01 -13.60 1.66
N MET A 114 0.92 -12.34 1.23
CA MET A 114 0.75 -11.18 2.11
C MET A 114 -0.71 -10.73 2.24
N GLY A 115 -1.53 -11.00 1.24
CA GLY A 115 -2.88 -10.45 1.15
C GLY A 115 -3.95 -11.42 0.69
N LYS A 116 -5.18 -11.10 1.08
CA LYS A 116 -6.39 -11.87 0.71
C LYS A 116 -6.98 -11.37 -0.62
N ASN A 117 -7.07 -10.06 -0.78
CA ASN A 117 -7.66 -9.44 -1.96
C ASN A 117 -6.59 -8.61 -2.67
N ILE A 118 -6.35 -8.90 -3.94
CA ILE A 118 -5.32 -8.25 -4.75
C ILE A 118 -6.01 -7.70 -6.01
N PHE A 119 -5.88 -6.38 -6.22
CA PHE A 119 -6.55 -5.67 -7.29
C PHE A 119 -5.53 -5.01 -8.20
N HIS A 120 -5.50 -5.37 -9.48
CA HIS A 120 -4.74 -4.64 -10.49
C HIS A 120 -5.56 -3.42 -10.92
N ALA A 121 -5.14 -2.24 -10.49
CA ALA A 121 -5.88 -0.99 -10.69
C ALA A 121 -5.55 -0.29 -12.02
N GLY A 122 -4.46 -0.68 -12.68
CA GLY A 122 -4.00 -0.09 -13.95
C GLY A 122 -2.49 0.08 -13.99
N ASP A 123 -2.01 1.03 -14.79
CA ASP A 123 -0.58 1.33 -14.95
C ASP A 123 0.07 1.90 -13.67
N SER A 124 1.38 2.15 -13.70
CA SER A 124 2.15 2.70 -12.58
C SER A 124 1.48 3.94 -11.97
N GLY A 125 1.40 3.98 -10.65
CA GLY A 125 0.70 5.00 -9.86
C GLY A 125 -0.78 4.73 -9.63
N SER A 126 -1.41 3.79 -10.38
CA SER A 126 -2.84 3.47 -10.21
C SER A 126 -3.13 2.79 -8.87
N GLY A 127 -2.19 2.02 -8.32
CA GLY A 127 -2.32 1.44 -6.98
C GLY A 127 -2.39 2.51 -5.90
N ASN A 128 -1.46 3.48 -5.92
CA ASN A 128 -1.49 4.64 -5.04
C ASN A 128 -2.73 5.52 -5.28
N GLY A 129 -3.14 5.70 -6.53
CA GLY A 129 -4.40 6.39 -6.87
C GLY A 129 -5.61 5.73 -6.24
N ALA A 130 -5.76 4.41 -6.38
CA ALA A 130 -6.84 3.64 -5.77
C ALA A 130 -6.78 3.73 -4.23
N LYS A 131 -5.58 3.68 -3.65
CA LYS A 131 -5.38 3.83 -2.21
C LYS A 131 -5.81 5.20 -1.70
N ILE A 132 -5.50 6.28 -2.40
CA ILE A 132 -5.91 7.64 -2.05
C ILE A 132 -7.44 7.76 -2.10
N CYS A 133 -8.09 7.25 -3.14
CA CYS A 133 -9.56 7.22 -3.23
C CYS A 133 -10.18 6.45 -2.05
N ASN A 134 -9.64 5.26 -1.72
CA ASN A 134 -10.08 4.48 -0.58
C ASN A 134 -9.91 5.24 0.75
N ASN A 135 -8.78 5.90 0.95
CA ASN A 135 -8.49 6.64 2.18
C ASN A 135 -9.37 7.90 2.31
N MET A 136 -9.70 8.55 1.20
CA MET A 136 -10.65 9.67 1.18
C MET A 136 -12.04 9.22 1.65
N ALA A 137 -12.54 8.10 1.09
CA ALA A 137 -13.82 7.54 1.50
C ALA A 137 -13.83 7.15 2.98
N LEU A 138 -12.75 6.52 3.47
CA LEU A 138 -12.57 6.18 4.88
C LEU A 138 -12.60 7.44 5.76
N GLY A 139 -11.84 8.48 5.39
CA GLY A 139 -11.79 9.74 6.15
C GLY A 139 -13.16 10.41 6.28
N ILE A 140 -13.92 10.46 5.18
CA ILE A 140 -15.29 11.01 5.18
C ILE A 140 -16.21 10.16 6.07
N ALA A 141 -16.13 8.83 5.98
CA ALA A 141 -16.92 7.93 6.82
C ALA A 141 -16.60 8.11 8.33
N MET A 142 -15.32 8.30 8.69
CA MET A 142 -14.91 8.59 10.07
C MET A 142 -15.51 9.91 10.59
N ILE A 143 -15.51 10.96 9.77
CA ILE A 143 -16.13 12.24 10.11
C ILE A 143 -17.63 12.05 10.30
N ALA A 144 -18.31 11.41 9.35
CA ALA A 144 -19.75 11.16 9.42
C ALA A 144 -20.16 10.37 10.67
N ALA A 145 -19.41 9.31 11.01
CA ALA A 145 -19.62 8.52 12.22
C ALA A 145 -19.46 9.38 13.49
N SER A 146 -18.40 10.18 13.56
CA SER A 146 -18.11 11.04 14.71
C SER A 146 -19.19 12.10 14.91
N GLU A 147 -19.59 12.79 13.85
CA GLU A 147 -20.64 13.81 13.90
C GLU A 147 -22.00 13.22 14.29
N SER A 148 -22.35 12.04 13.77
CA SER A 148 -23.59 11.35 14.11
C SER A 148 -23.66 10.99 15.59
N LEU A 149 -22.59 10.47 16.17
CA LEU A 149 -22.53 10.13 17.60
C LEU A 149 -22.53 11.39 18.48
N MET A 150 -21.89 12.48 18.04
CA MET A 150 -21.96 13.77 18.74
C MET A 150 -23.34 14.39 18.69
N LEU A 151 -24.07 14.25 17.57
CA LEU A 151 -25.47 14.68 17.47
C LEU A 151 -26.35 13.88 18.45
N ALA A 152 -26.18 12.56 18.53
CA ALA A 152 -26.89 11.73 19.50
C ALA A 152 -26.68 12.25 20.92
N LYS A 153 -25.48 12.60 21.31
CA LYS A 153 -25.16 13.18 22.62
C LYS A 153 -25.92 14.50 22.86
N ARG A 154 -25.96 15.40 21.88
CA ARG A 154 -26.67 16.68 21.97
C ARG A 154 -28.20 16.51 22.10
N LEU A 155 -28.75 15.46 21.51
CA LEU A 155 -30.13 15.10 21.57
C LEU A 155 -30.50 14.30 22.84
N ASN A 156 -29.54 14.08 23.76
CA ASN A 156 -29.69 13.26 24.96
C ASN A 156 -30.11 11.81 24.65
N ILE A 157 -29.68 11.27 23.51
CA ILE A 157 -29.88 9.87 23.14
C ILE A 157 -28.62 9.08 23.55
N ASP A 158 -28.81 7.87 24.05
CA ASP A 158 -27.74 6.97 24.44
C ASP A 158 -26.85 6.65 23.19
N ILE A 159 -25.61 7.09 23.25
CA ILE A 159 -24.63 6.91 22.17
C ILE A 159 -24.43 5.43 21.81
N LYS A 160 -24.44 4.52 22.80
CA LYS A 160 -24.29 3.08 22.56
C LYS A 160 -25.46 2.52 21.75
N LYS A 161 -26.68 2.96 22.03
CA LYS A 161 -27.87 2.56 21.26
C LYS A 161 -27.80 3.10 19.82
N VAL A 162 -27.38 4.36 19.64
CA VAL A 162 -27.25 4.95 18.30
C VAL A 162 -26.15 4.23 17.51
N HIS A 163 -25.01 3.92 18.12
CA HIS A 163 -23.95 3.12 17.48
C HIS A 163 -24.48 1.75 17.04
N GLU A 164 -25.22 1.05 17.89
CA GLU A 164 -25.82 -0.24 17.54
C GLU A 164 -26.83 -0.13 16.39
N ILE A 165 -27.64 0.92 16.39
CA ILE A 165 -28.57 1.21 15.29
C ILE A 165 -27.79 1.46 14.00
N MET A 166 -26.78 2.33 14.02
CA MET A 166 -25.96 2.63 12.84
C MET A 166 -25.31 1.39 12.28
N LYS A 167 -24.76 0.52 13.14
CA LYS A 167 -24.14 -0.74 12.74
C LYS A 167 -25.08 -1.68 11.97
N ASN A 168 -26.38 -1.63 12.25
CA ASN A 168 -27.39 -2.52 11.65
C ASN A 168 -28.32 -1.84 10.64
N ALA A 169 -28.14 -0.55 10.38
CA ALA A 169 -28.94 0.25 9.47
C ALA A 169 -28.10 0.82 8.32
N SER A 170 -28.72 1.66 7.49
CA SER A 170 -28.06 2.28 6.32
C SER A 170 -26.89 3.21 6.64
N GLY A 171 -26.71 3.61 7.88
CA GLY A 171 -25.57 4.40 8.36
C GLY A 171 -24.29 3.60 8.59
N ASN A 172 -24.30 2.29 8.36
CA ASN A 172 -23.14 1.45 8.59
C ASN A 172 -21.98 1.81 7.65
N SER A 173 -20.77 1.81 8.21
CA SER A 173 -19.52 2.03 7.50
C SER A 173 -18.37 1.40 8.28
N TRP A 174 -17.16 1.33 7.69
CA TRP A 174 -16.03 0.70 8.36
C TRP A 174 -15.72 1.26 9.78
N PRO A 175 -15.87 2.58 10.07
CA PRO A 175 -15.62 3.12 11.42
C PRO A 175 -16.71 2.82 12.45
N ILE A 176 -17.85 2.29 12.05
CA ILE A 176 -18.97 1.91 12.92
C ILE A 176 -18.88 0.43 13.28
#